data_d048eba121cd335c885287ad9c178dd1
#
_entry.id   d048eba121cd335c885287ad9c178dd1
#
_cell.length_a   1.000
_cell.length_b   1.000
_cell.length_c   1.000
_cell.angle_alpha   90.00
_cell.angle_beta   90.00
_cell.angle_gamma   90.00
#
_symmetry.space_group_name_H-M   'P 1'
#
loop_
_entity.id
_entity.type
_entity.pdbx_description
1 polymer ?
#
loop_
_entity_poly.entity_id
_entity_poly.type
_entity_poly.pdbx_seq_one_letter_code
_entity_poly.pdbx_strand_id
1 'polypeptide(L)'
;MKKTELDKYPFEIRTLTKEEGGGFLISYPDFNECISDGETIEEAMENGRDALKGLIQTLQELGKPIPKPYSADKYKEINASGKFVLRLTKSLHAKLIKLAKKENVSMNFLAASLIAEGIGRKE
;
A
#
# COMPACT_ATOMS: atom_id res chain seq x y z
N MET A 1 -17.70 13.24 12.81
CA MET A 1 -17.34 11.81 12.68
C MET A 1 -16.98 11.25 14.04
N LYS A 2 -17.49 10.08 14.36
CA LYS A 2 -17.24 9.44 15.65
C LYS A 2 -15.81 8.94 15.76
N LYS A 3 -15.30 8.82 16.99
CA LYS A 3 -13.95 8.34 17.27
C LYS A 3 -13.68 6.96 16.63
N THR A 4 -14.67 6.06 16.67
CA THR A 4 -14.57 4.72 16.07
C THR A 4 -14.39 4.76 14.55
N GLU A 5 -14.92 5.78 13.89
CA GLU A 5 -14.75 5.95 12.44
C GLU A 5 -13.37 6.51 12.11
N LEU A 6 -12.86 7.40 12.97
CA LEU A 6 -11.51 7.94 12.80
C LEU A 6 -10.46 6.85 12.96
N ASP A 7 -10.69 5.89 13.86
CA ASP A 7 -9.75 4.80 14.12
C ASP A 7 -9.65 3.80 12.96
N LYS A 8 -10.53 3.87 11.97
CA LYS A 8 -10.44 3.05 10.76
C LYS A 8 -9.38 3.53 9.77
N TYR A 9 -8.91 4.77 9.91
CA TYR A 9 -7.88 5.31 9.04
C TYR A 9 -6.51 4.81 9.48
N PRO A 10 -5.73 4.21 8.59
CA PRO A 10 -4.37 3.79 8.94
C PRO A 10 -3.49 4.99 9.19
N PHE A 11 -2.53 4.81 10.07
CA PHE A 11 -1.56 5.84 10.41
C PHE A 11 -0.18 5.24 10.59
N GLU A 12 0.83 6.08 10.48
CA GLU A 12 2.22 5.71 10.71
C GLU A 12 2.79 6.62 11.78
N ILE A 13 3.57 6.05 12.69
CA ILE A 13 4.28 6.80 13.72
C ILE A 13 5.77 6.55 13.54
N ARG A 14 6.57 7.62 13.51
CA ARG A 14 8.01 7.51 13.50
C ARG A 14 8.62 8.43 14.56
N THR A 15 9.83 8.08 14.97
CA THR A 15 10.57 8.94 15.88
C THR A 15 11.12 10.15 15.14
N LEU A 16 11.18 11.28 15.85
CA LEU A 16 11.82 12.48 15.33
C LEU A 16 13.22 12.60 15.94
N THR A 17 14.18 13.04 15.16
CA THR A 17 15.52 13.31 15.65
C THR A 17 15.50 14.59 16.49
N LYS A 18 16.56 14.81 17.27
CA LYS A 18 16.69 16.04 18.06
C LYS A 18 16.66 17.28 17.18
N GLU A 19 17.25 17.18 15.98
CA GLU A 19 17.27 18.25 14.98
C GLU A 19 15.88 18.56 14.45
N GLU A 20 15.03 17.54 14.36
CA GLU A 20 13.64 17.67 13.91
C GLU A 20 12.69 18.11 15.05
N GLY A 21 13.19 18.25 16.27
CA GLY A 21 12.40 18.66 17.43
C GLY A 21 12.16 17.57 18.45
N GLY A 22 12.56 16.35 18.18
CA GLY A 22 12.37 15.20 19.07
C GLY A 22 10.93 14.72 19.12
N GLY A 23 10.72 13.66 19.90
CA GLY A 23 9.39 13.09 20.05
C GLY A 23 8.98 12.17 18.90
N PHE A 24 7.70 12.15 18.59
CA PHE A 24 7.10 11.24 17.60
C PHE A 24 6.24 12.02 16.62
N LEU A 25 6.29 11.60 15.37
CA LEU A 25 5.45 12.13 14.29
C LEU A 25 4.39 11.09 13.95
N ILE A 26 3.15 11.54 13.77
CA ILE A 26 2.08 10.70 13.24
C ILE A 26 1.62 11.25 11.91
N SER A 27 1.38 10.36 10.95
CA SER A 27 0.85 10.72 9.63
C SER A 27 -0.25 9.76 9.21
N TYR A 28 -1.21 10.28 8.44
CA TYR A 28 -2.31 9.49 7.89
C TYR A 28 -2.15 9.45 6.37
N PRO A 29 -1.74 8.30 5.82
CA PRO A 29 -1.48 8.19 4.37
C PRO A 29 -2.67 8.54 3.48
N ASP A 30 -3.90 8.31 3.96
CA ASP A 30 -5.10 8.67 3.19
C ASP A 30 -5.30 10.18 3.06
N PHE A 31 -4.61 10.97 3.89
CA PHE A 31 -4.69 12.43 3.92
C PHE A 31 -3.28 13.00 3.83
N ASN A 32 -2.89 13.43 2.64
CA ASN A 32 -1.51 13.86 2.36
C ASN A 32 -0.98 14.97 3.28
N GLU A 33 -1.85 15.77 3.84
CA GLU A 33 -1.48 16.92 4.66
C GLU A 33 -1.77 16.73 6.15
N CYS A 34 -2.26 15.57 6.55
CA CYS A 34 -2.61 15.32 7.95
C CYS A 34 -1.44 14.74 8.71
N ILE A 35 -0.65 15.64 9.30
CA ILE A 35 0.53 15.28 10.09
C ILE A 35 0.42 15.98 11.43
N SER A 36 0.78 15.29 12.51
CA SER A 36 0.87 15.86 13.84
C SER A 36 2.02 15.23 14.60
N ASP A 37 2.28 15.66 15.82
CA ASP A 37 3.38 15.15 16.63
C ASP A 37 3.01 15.11 18.11
N GLY A 38 3.89 14.56 18.90
CA GLY A 38 3.76 14.50 20.35
C GLY A 38 5.06 14.05 20.97
N GLU A 39 5.23 14.31 22.25
CA GLU A 39 6.42 13.88 23.01
C GLU A 39 6.39 12.39 23.30
N THR A 40 5.19 11.81 23.39
CA THR A 40 4.97 10.37 23.57
C THR A 40 4.15 9.83 22.41
N ILE A 41 4.13 8.49 22.27
CA ILE A 41 3.31 7.84 21.25
C ILE A 41 1.84 8.15 21.50
N GLU A 42 1.39 8.10 22.74
CA GLU A 42 -0.01 8.36 23.11
C GLU A 42 -0.40 9.80 22.77
N GLU A 43 0.49 10.75 23.08
CA GLU A 43 0.25 12.16 22.74
C GLU A 43 0.20 12.39 21.24
N ALA A 44 1.11 11.78 20.49
CA ALA A 44 1.10 11.86 19.01
C ALA A 44 -0.20 11.30 18.44
N MET A 45 -0.69 10.17 18.96
CA MET A 45 -1.95 9.57 18.53
C MET A 45 -3.15 10.48 18.83
N GLU A 46 -3.20 11.07 20.01
CA GLU A 46 -4.27 11.99 20.39
C GLU A 46 -4.25 13.24 19.53
N ASN A 47 -3.09 13.85 19.35
CA ASN A 47 -2.94 15.02 18.50
C ASN A 47 -3.24 14.71 17.02
N GLY A 48 -2.84 13.54 16.57
CA GLY A 48 -3.14 13.08 15.22
C GLY A 48 -4.63 12.90 14.99
N ARG A 49 -5.32 12.30 15.95
CA ARG A 49 -6.77 12.12 15.88
C ARG A 49 -7.50 13.47 15.83
N ASP A 50 -7.06 14.43 16.63
CA ASP A 50 -7.63 15.78 16.63
C ASP A 50 -7.38 16.48 15.28
N ALA A 51 -6.19 16.35 14.74
CA ALA A 51 -5.84 16.93 13.43
C ALA A 51 -6.70 16.31 12.32
N LEU A 52 -6.88 14.98 12.36
CA LEU A 52 -7.71 14.28 11.39
C LEU A 52 -9.16 14.72 11.46
N LYS A 53 -9.70 14.84 12.65
CA LYS A 53 -11.06 15.31 12.88
C LYS A 53 -11.26 16.70 12.30
N GLY A 54 -10.32 17.61 12.56
CA GLY A 54 -10.37 18.98 12.03
C GLY A 54 -10.31 19.02 10.51
N LEU A 55 -9.44 18.19 9.92
CA LEU A 55 -9.31 18.10 8.47
C LEU A 55 -10.59 17.59 7.81
N ILE A 56 -11.18 16.53 8.35
CA ILE A 56 -12.44 15.98 7.83
C ILE A 56 -13.55 17.02 7.93
N GLN A 57 -13.63 17.74 9.04
CA GLN A 57 -14.61 18.80 9.23
C GLN A 57 -14.44 19.91 8.19
N THR A 58 -13.20 20.32 7.91
CA THR A 58 -12.89 21.30 6.87
C THR A 58 -13.31 20.84 5.49
N LEU A 59 -13.03 19.56 5.16
CA LEU A 59 -13.42 18.99 3.87
C LEU A 59 -14.95 18.98 3.72
N GLN A 60 -15.68 18.66 4.78
CA GLN A 60 -17.14 18.67 4.76
C GLN A 60 -17.68 20.08 4.51
N GLU A 61 -17.12 21.09 5.18
CA GLU A 61 -17.52 22.48 5.01
C GLU A 61 -17.26 23.01 3.60
N LEU A 62 -16.18 22.54 2.96
CA LEU A 62 -15.82 22.91 1.61
C LEU A 62 -16.56 22.09 0.54
N GLY A 63 -17.35 21.11 0.94
CA GLY A 63 -18.03 20.22 0.02
C GLY A 63 -17.10 19.31 -0.76
N LYS A 64 -15.88 19.08 -0.28
CA LYS A 64 -14.91 18.19 -0.91
C LYS A 64 -15.11 16.75 -0.45
N PRO A 65 -14.78 15.77 -1.31
CA PRO A 65 -14.92 14.37 -0.93
C PRO A 65 -13.94 14.01 0.18
N ILE A 66 -14.42 13.20 1.13
CA ILE A 66 -13.61 12.68 2.21
C ILE A 66 -13.05 11.34 1.77
N PRO A 67 -11.71 11.13 1.79
CA PRO A 67 -11.15 9.83 1.45
C PRO A 67 -11.70 8.73 2.34
N LYS A 68 -11.99 7.57 1.76
CA LYS A 68 -12.39 6.41 2.54
C LYS A 68 -11.16 5.80 3.22
N PRO A 69 -11.33 5.23 4.43
CA PRO A 69 -10.21 4.56 5.08
C PRO A 69 -9.63 3.45 4.20
N TYR A 70 -8.32 3.31 4.25
CA TYR A 70 -7.64 2.21 3.60
C TYR A 70 -8.05 0.92 4.33
N SER A 71 -9.00 0.20 3.74
CA SER A 71 -9.50 -1.04 4.29
C SER A 71 -8.99 -2.23 3.49
N ALA A 72 -9.24 -3.44 4.00
CA ALA A 72 -8.91 -4.67 3.27
C ALA A 72 -9.54 -4.71 1.87
N ASP A 73 -10.63 -3.99 1.66
CA ASP A 73 -11.29 -3.88 0.36
C ASP A 73 -10.44 -3.13 -0.67
N LYS A 74 -9.51 -2.29 -0.23
CA LYS A 74 -8.59 -1.60 -1.13
C LYS A 74 -7.51 -2.49 -1.70
N TYR A 75 -7.35 -3.69 -1.16
CA TYR A 75 -6.51 -4.69 -1.82
C TYR A 75 -7.08 -5.11 -3.18
N LYS A 76 -8.28 -4.67 -3.50
CA LYS A 76 -8.84 -4.84 -4.84
C LYS A 76 -8.14 -3.97 -5.89
N GLU A 77 -7.52 -2.88 -5.45
CA GLU A 77 -6.71 -2.03 -6.33
C GLU A 77 -5.24 -2.44 -6.21
N ILE A 78 -4.95 -3.64 -6.71
CA ILE A 78 -3.58 -4.12 -6.75
C ILE A 78 -2.83 -3.34 -7.81
N ASN A 79 -1.81 -2.58 -7.36
CA ASN A 79 -0.99 -1.80 -8.26
C ASN A 79 0.12 -2.67 -8.85
N ALA A 80 -0.21 -3.39 -9.92
CA ALA A 80 0.72 -4.29 -10.58
C ALA A 80 1.55 -3.56 -11.63
N SER A 81 2.88 -3.70 -11.53
CA SER A 81 3.81 -3.08 -12.49
C SER A 81 4.03 -3.90 -13.75
N GLY A 82 3.67 -5.17 -13.72
CA GLY A 82 3.99 -6.12 -14.80
C GLY A 82 5.39 -6.70 -14.69
N LYS A 83 6.17 -6.30 -13.67
CA LYS A 83 7.52 -6.80 -13.47
C LYS A 83 7.67 -7.40 -12.08
N PHE A 84 8.25 -8.58 -12.02
CA PHE A 84 8.65 -9.21 -10.76
C PHE A 84 9.72 -10.27 -11.07
N VAL A 85 10.46 -10.67 -10.03
CA VAL A 85 11.50 -11.69 -10.17
C VAL A 85 10.94 -13.00 -9.66
N LEU A 86 11.00 -14.02 -10.50
CA LEU A 86 10.58 -15.38 -10.16
C LEU A 86 11.80 -16.29 -10.16
N ARG A 87 11.98 -17.04 -9.07
CA ARG A 87 13.04 -18.04 -8.96
C ARG A 87 12.45 -19.42 -9.19
N LEU A 88 13.03 -20.17 -10.11
CA LEU A 88 12.62 -21.51 -10.46
C LEU A 88 13.68 -22.51 -10.00
N THR A 89 13.30 -23.78 -9.88
CA THR A 89 14.31 -24.85 -9.74
C THR A 89 15.15 -24.91 -11.01
N LYS A 90 16.37 -25.38 -10.89
CA LYS A 90 17.27 -25.51 -12.05
C LYS A 90 16.66 -26.39 -13.14
N SER A 91 16.03 -27.49 -12.74
CA SER A 91 15.41 -28.40 -13.71
C SER A 91 14.24 -27.77 -14.43
N LEU A 92 13.40 -27.01 -13.73
CA LEU A 92 12.26 -26.31 -14.36
C LEU A 92 12.75 -25.22 -15.31
N HIS A 93 13.78 -24.46 -14.88
CA HIS A 93 14.40 -23.44 -15.72
C HIS A 93 14.96 -24.04 -17.01
N ALA A 94 15.66 -25.18 -16.91
CA ALA A 94 16.20 -25.89 -18.07
C ALA A 94 15.09 -26.34 -19.03
N LYS A 95 13.98 -26.86 -18.50
CA LYS A 95 12.84 -27.26 -19.31
C LYS A 95 12.22 -26.08 -20.04
N LEU A 96 12.11 -24.95 -19.37
CA LEU A 96 11.57 -23.72 -19.96
C LEU A 96 12.44 -23.24 -21.11
N ILE A 97 13.77 -23.23 -20.93
CA ILE A 97 14.71 -22.85 -21.99
C ILE A 97 14.57 -23.75 -23.22
N LYS A 98 14.53 -25.06 -23.01
CA LYS A 98 14.40 -26.03 -24.11
C LYS A 98 13.10 -25.86 -24.86
N LEU A 99 12.00 -25.66 -24.15
CA LEU A 99 10.69 -25.50 -24.77
C LEU A 99 10.60 -24.19 -25.54
N ALA A 100 11.17 -23.11 -25.03
CA ALA A 100 11.19 -21.81 -25.74
C ALA A 100 11.96 -21.91 -27.05
N LYS A 101 13.10 -22.63 -27.06
CA LYS A 101 13.87 -22.87 -28.27
C LYS A 101 13.07 -23.71 -29.27
N LYS A 102 12.40 -24.77 -28.80
CA LYS A 102 11.59 -25.65 -29.65
C LYS A 102 10.45 -24.87 -30.30
N GLU A 103 9.80 -23.97 -29.58
CA GLU A 103 8.70 -23.17 -30.10
C GLU A 103 9.15 -21.88 -30.78
N ASN A 104 10.45 -21.62 -30.79
CA ASN A 104 11.05 -20.42 -31.39
C ASN A 104 10.45 -19.12 -30.87
N VAL A 105 10.31 -19.04 -29.56
CA VAL A 105 9.84 -17.86 -28.83
C VAL A 105 10.82 -17.50 -27.73
N SER A 106 10.71 -16.29 -27.19
CA SER A 106 11.53 -15.90 -26.04
C SER A 106 11.08 -16.65 -24.80
N MET A 107 12.01 -16.87 -23.87
CA MET A 107 11.70 -17.49 -22.59
C MET A 107 10.66 -16.69 -21.81
N ASN A 108 10.78 -15.35 -21.82
CA ASN A 108 9.83 -14.47 -21.14
C ASN A 108 8.42 -14.58 -21.74
N PHE A 109 8.32 -14.61 -23.05
CA PHE A 109 7.04 -14.79 -23.73
C PHE A 109 6.40 -16.13 -23.37
N LEU A 110 7.17 -17.21 -23.41
CA LEU A 110 6.67 -18.54 -23.07
C LEU A 110 6.23 -18.60 -21.60
N ALA A 111 7.06 -18.07 -20.69
CA ALA A 111 6.73 -18.05 -19.27
C ALA A 111 5.41 -17.28 -19.00
N ALA A 112 5.26 -16.12 -19.61
CA ALA A 112 4.03 -15.33 -19.47
C ALA A 112 2.81 -16.09 -20.00
N SER A 113 2.95 -16.76 -21.15
CA SER A 113 1.87 -17.57 -21.74
C SER A 113 1.46 -18.73 -20.84
N LEU A 114 2.44 -19.43 -20.26
CA LEU A 114 2.17 -20.56 -19.37
C LEU A 114 1.50 -20.09 -18.07
N ILE A 115 1.92 -18.95 -17.53
CA ILE A 115 1.32 -18.37 -16.33
C ILE A 115 -0.13 -17.97 -16.63
N ALA A 116 -0.39 -17.29 -17.74
CA ALA A 116 -1.73 -16.89 -18.14
C ALA A 116 -2.64 -18.10 -18.30
N GLU A 117 -2.15 -19.15 -18.94
CA GLU A 117 -2.89 -20.41 -19.13
C GLU A 117 -3.20 -21.06 -17.78
N GLY A 118 -2.20 -21.11 -16.88
CA GLY A 118 -2.39 -21.68 -15.55
C GLY A 118 -3.41 -20.92 -14.71
N ILE A 119 -3.40 -19.61 -14.78
CA ILE A 119 -4.37 -18.76 -14.07
C ILE A 119 -5.77 -19.00 -14.65
N GLY A 120 -5.89 -19.06 -15.96
CA GLY A 120 -7.17 -19.32 -16.63
C GLY A 120 -7.83 -20.63 -16.19
N ARG A 121 -7.03 -21.67 -15.93
CA ARG A 121 -7.55 -22.95 -15.44
C ARG A 121 -8.07 -22.89 -14.01
N LYS A 122 -7.60 -21.91 -13.22
CA LYS A 122 -7.96 -21.79 -11.80
C LYS A 122 -9.14 -20.84 -11.55
N GLU A 123 -9.50 -20.05 -12.53
CA GLU A 123 -10.64 -19.14 -12.44
C GLU A 123 -12.01 -19.84 -12.51
#